data_e0173a97f1f434dd54efd02965c20908
#
_entry.id   e0173a97f1f434dd54efd02965c20908
#
_cell.length_a   1.000
_cell.length_b   1.000
_cell.length_c   1.000
_cell.angle_alpha   90.00
_cell.angle_beta   90.00
_cell.angle_gamma   90.00
#
_symmetry.space_group_name_H-M   'P 1'
#
loop_
_entity.id
_entity.type
_entity.pdbx_description
1 polymer ?
#
loop_
_entity_poly.entity_id
_entity_poly.type
_entity_poly.pdbx_seq_one_letter_code
_entity_poly.pdbx_strand_id
1 'polypeptide(L)' 'MEYTDAKKLMNDLKISYQSALNIIIEVQEEMKKKGYLIPNTKRKLALRWMVNKKLGIKDDWRIS' A
#
# COMPACT_ATOMS: atom_id res chain seq x y z
N MET A 1 8.50 -7.45 7.09
CA MET A 1 8.02 -6.49 6.07
C MET A 1 6.88 -5.68 6.61
N GLU A 2 6.82 -4.42 6.22
CA GLU A 2 5.77 -3.53 6.69
C GLU A 2 4.58 -3.54 5.73
N TYR A 3 3.39 -3.66 6.29
CA TYR A 3 2.14 -3.57 5.52
C TYR A 3 1.45 -2.24 5.83
N THR A 4 0.64 -1.79 4.89
CA THR A 4 -0.20 -0.61 5.07
C THR A 4 -1.61 -0.94 4.60
N ASP A 5 -2.58 -0.12 5.04
CA ASP A 5 -3.96 -0.25 4.59
C ASP A 5 -4.45 1.08 4.02
N ALA A 6 -5.68 1.08 3.51
CA ALA A 6 -6.23 2.26 2.86
C ALA A 6 -6.37 3.44 3.83
N LYS A 7 -6.78 3.17 5.07
CA LYS A 7 -6.96 4.24 6.05
C LYS A 7 -5.64 4.91 6.40
N LYS A 8 -4.61 4.10 6.62
CA LYS A 8 -3.28 4.63 6.92
C LYS A 8 -2.70 5.39 5.74
N LEU A 9 -2.87 4.84 4.54
CA LEU A 9 -2.37 5.47 3.33
C LEU A 9 -3.08 6.80 3.06
N MET A 10 -4.39 6.84 3.31
CA MET A 10 -5.17 8.06 3.19
C MET A 10 -4.60 9.16 4.08
N ASN A 11 -4.29 8.83 5.33
CA ASN A 11 -3.74 9.79 6.27
C ASN A 11 -2.33 10.21 5.89
N ASP A 12 -1.51 9.26 5.46
CA ASP A 12 -0.11 9.52 5.12
C ASP A 12 0.02 10.44 3.90
N LEU A 13 -0.81 10.23 2.90
CA LEU A 13 -0.71 10.94 1.63
C LEU A 13 -1.72 12.08 1.49
N LYS A 14 -2.63 12.23 2.45
CA LYS A 14 -3.67 13.26 2.41
C LYS A 14 -4.55 13.12 1.17
N ILE A 15 -4.92 11.90 0.84
CA ILE A 15 -5.79 11.58 -0.29
C ILE A 15 -7.10 11.01 0.22
N SER A 16 -8.10 10.88 -0.66
CA SER A 16 -9.37 10.31 -0.28
C SER A 16 -9.24 8.82 0.04
N TYR A 17 -10.18 8.31 0.83
CA TYR A 17 -10.20 6.89 1.16
C TYR A 17 -10.32 6.04 -0.09
N GLN A 18 -11.19 6.43 -1.03
CA GLN A 18 -11.38 5.65 -2.25
C GLN A 18 -10.10 5.60 -3.10
N SER A 19 -9.38 6.70 -3.19
CA SER A 19 -8.11 6.72 -3.90
C SER A 19 -7.10 5.81 -3.24
N ALA A 20 -7.02 5.86 -1.91
CA ALA A 20 -6.11 5.00 -1.16
C ALA A 20 -6.48 3.52 -1.36
N LEU A 21 -7.77 3.20 -1.30
CA LEU A 21 -8.24 1.83 -1.49
C LEU A 21 -7.88 1.31 -2.88
N ASN A 22 -8.04 2.13 -3.91
CA ASN A 22 -7.69 1.74 -5.27
C ASN A 22 -6.20 1.41 -5.39
N ILE A 23 -5.36 2.20 -4.75
CA ILE A 23 -3.91 1.95 -4.75
C ILE A 23 -3.61 0.62 -4.07
N ILE A 24 -4.24 0.36 -2.92
CA ILE A 24 -4.05 -0.89 -2.20
C ILE A 24 -4.47 -2.09 -3.06
N ILE A 25 -5.60 -2.00 -3.73
CA ILE A 25 -6.08 -3.08 -4.58
C ILE A 25 -5.12 -3.35 -5.73
N GLU A 26 -4.61 -2.31 -6.37
CA GLU A 26 -3.65 -2.46 -7.46
C GLU A 26 -2.35 -3.11 -6.98
N VAL A 27 -1.87 -2.72 -5.81
CA VAL A 27 -0.66 -3.32 -5.24
C VAL A 27 -0.91 -4.79 -4.88
N GLN A 28 -2.10 -5.12 -4.37
CA GLN A 28 -2.44 -6.52 -4.09
C GLN A 28 -2.41 -7.37 -5.35
N GLU A 29 -2.86 -6.83 -6.48
CA GLU A 29 -2.79 -7.53 -7.75
C GLU A 29 -1.34 -7.83 -8.12
N GLU A 30 -0.45 -6.87 -7.95
CA GLU A 30 0.97 -7.08 -8.22
C GLU A 30 1.60 -8.08 -7.26
N MET A 31 1.19 -8.04 -5.98
CA MET A 31 1.65 -9.01 -4.99
C MET A 31 1.31 -10.44 -5.42
N LYS A 32 0.08 -10.64 -5.90
CA LYS A 32 -0.34 -11.96 -6.39
C LYS A 32 0.51 -12.41 -7.56
N LYS A 33 0.77 -11.52 -8.50
CA LYS A 33 1.57 -11.86 -9.69
C LYS A 33 2.98 -12.24 -9.31
N LYS A 34 3.53 -11.62 -8.27
CA LYS A 34 4.90 -11.91 -7.82
C LYS A 34 4.97 -13.05 -6.81
N GLY A 35 3.83 -13.61 -6.44
CA GLY A 35 3.80 -14.73 -5.52
C GLY A 35 3.88 -14.36 -4.05
N TYR A 36 3.66 -13.10 -3.71
CA TYR A 36 3.61 -12.69 -2.30
C TYR A 36 2.30 -13.12 -1.66
N LEU A 37 2.38 -13.48 -0.39
CA LEU A 37 1.21 -13.85 0.38
C LEU A 37 0.44 -12.59 0.78
N ILE A 38 -0.87 -12.60 0.53
CA ILE A 38 -1.75 -11.52 0.96
C ILE A 38 -2.38 -11.93 2.28
N PRO A 39 -2.17 -11.16 3.37
CA PRO A 39 -2.76 -11.51 4.66
C PRO A 39 -4.28 -11.57 4.59
N ASN A 40 -4.84 -12.60 5.19
CA ASN A 40 -6.29 -12.79 5.24
C ASN A 40 -6.86 -12.05 6.44
N THR A 41 -7.09 -10.76 6.28
CA THR A 41 -7.62 -9.90 7.34
C THR A 41 -8.85 -9.14 6.84
N LYS A 42 -9.59 -8.53 7.76
CA LYS A 42 -10.74 -7.72 7.40
C LYS A 42 -10.33 -6.49 6.60
N ARG A 43 -9.14 -5.99 6.88
CA ARG A 43 -8.59 -4.85 6.14
C ARG A 43 -7.78 -5.37 4.95
N LYS A 44 -7.88 -4.67 3.84
CA LYS A 44 -7.03 -4.97 2.70
C LYS A 44 -5.65 -4.40 2.97
N LEU A 45 -4.66 -5.29 3.11
CA LEU A 45 -3.28 -4.90 3.39
C LEU A 45 -2.41 -5.06 2.16
N ALA A 46 -1.44 -4.18 2.02
CA ALA A 46 -0.48 -4.24 0.93
C ALA A 46 0.92 -3.93 1.46
N LEU A 47 1.93 -4.46 0.80
CA LEU A 47 3.32 -4.20 1.19
C LEU A 47 3.64 -2.73 0.98
N ARG A 48 4.13 -2.08 2.03
CA ARG A 48 4.40 -0.64 1.98
C ARG A 48 5.43 -0.30 0.91
N TRP A 49 6.49 -1.09 0.77
CA TRP A 49 7.53 -0.79 -0.20
C TRP A 49 6.99 -0.84 -1.64
N MET A 50 6.03 -1.72 -1.90
CA MET A 50 5.41 -1.81 -3.22
C MET A 50 4.51 -0.61 -3.49
N VAL A 51 3.80 -0.16 -2.46
CA VAL A 51 3.00 1.06 -2.56
C VAL A 51 3.89 2.26 -2.87
N ASN A 52 5.00 2.38 -2.13
CA ASN A 52 5.94 3.47 -2.33
C ASN A 52 6.53 3.45 -3.74
N LYS A 53 6.89 2.27 -4.22
CA LYS A 53 7.45 2.12 -5.57
C LYS A 53 6.44 2.53 -6.63
N LYS A 54 5.19 2.10 -6.47
CA LYS A 54 4.13 2.43 -7.41
C LYS A 54 3.88 3.93 -7.50
N LEU A 55 3.95 4.61 -6.37
CA LEU A 55 3.70 6.05 -6.29
C LEU A 55 4.94 6.89 -6.56
N GLY A 56 6.09 6.25 -6.75
CA GLY A 56 7.34 6.97 -6.95
C GLY A 56 7.91 7.58 -5.69
N ILE A 57 7.48 7.10 -4.52
CA ILE A 57 7.94 7.59 -3.23
C ILE A 57 9.18 6.82 -2.81
N LYS A 58 10.22 7.53 -2.40
CA LYS A 58 11.44 6.87 -1.92
C LYS A 58 11.21 6.22 -0.56
N ASP A 59 11.92 5.13 -0.29
CA ASP A 59 11.75 4.39 0.96
C ASP A 59 12.07 5.22 2.19
N ASP A 60 12.90 6.25 2.07
CA ASP A 60 13.30 7.11 3.17
C ASP A 60 12.45 8.36 3.33
N TRP A 61 11.33 8.44 2.62
CA TRP A 61 10.48 9.62 2.63
C TRP A 61 9.99 10.02 4.02
N ARG A 62 9.88 9.04 4.92
CA ARG A 62 9.40 9.30 6.28
C ARG A 62 10.44 9.98 7.17
N ILE A 63 11.67 9.99 6.75
CA ILE A 63 12.77 10.54 7.53
C ILE A 63 12.98 12.03 7.23
N SER A 64 12.64 12.44 6.05
CA SER A 64 12.86 13.81 5.58
C SER A 64 11.78 14.80 6.03
#